data_1d8849507e1ea3422aef467fd53dbe80
#
_entry.id   1d8849507e1ea3422aef467fd53dbe80
#
_cell.length_a   1.000
_cell.length_b   1.000
_cell.length_c   1.000
_cell.angle_alpha   90.00
_cell.angle_beta   90.00
_cell.angle_gamma   90.00
#
_symmetry.space_group_name_H-M   'P 1'
#
loop_
_entity.id
_entity.type
_entity.pdbx_description
1 polymer ?
#
loop_
_entity_poly.entity_id
_entity_poly.type
_entity_poly.pdbx_seq_one_letter_code
_entity_poly.pdbx_strand_id
1 'polypeptide(L)'
;MQKILLMVDKISTRAGQISAISVVLLTALICWEVFSRYVLSNPHDWVFDITYMLYGIMFMMAGAYTLSKNGHVRGDVLYGFFKPRTQALFDLILYFIFFIPGIIALVYAGIDFAAVSVAINEHTTQTANGPPIWPFKMIIPIAGGLLLLQGFAEIIRCIVCLQAGEWPKREHDVEEVDVDKLKAMVSHEDEKKGA
;
A
#
# COMPACT_ATOMS: atom_id res chain seq x y z
N MET A 1 11.04 16.45 15.31
CA MET A 1 10.66 15.05 15.09
C MET A 1 9.34 14.95 14.33
N GLN A 2 8.25 15.55 14.79
CA GLN A 2 6.92 15.49 14.12
C GLN A 2 6.95 15.99 12.66
N LYS A 3 7.70 17.05 12.32
CA LYS A 3 7.81 17.53 10.93
C LYS A 3 8.43 16.49 9.98
N ILE A 4 9.39 15.70 10.46
CA ILE A 4 10.03 14.64 9.65
C ILE A 4 9.04 13.50 9.39
N LEU A 5 8.27 13.08 10.41
CA LEU A 5 7.24 12.05 10.27
C LEU A 5 6.18 12.45 9.24
N LEU A 6 5.69 13.69 9.32
CA LEU A 6 4.72 14.22 8.35
C LEU A 6 5.31 14.36 6.95
N MET A 7 6.61 14.62 6.81
CA MET A 7 7.26 14.66 5.49
C MET A 7 7.33 13.26 4.86
N VAL A 8 7.63 12.24 5.64
CA VAL A 8 7.64 10.84 5.19
C VAL A 8 6.23 10.42 4.76
N ASP A 9 5.19 10.76 5.54
CA ASP A 9 3.80 10.51 5.17
C ASP A 9 3.43 11.15 3.84
N LYS A 10 3.85 12.40 3.62
CA LYS A 10 3.61 13.10 2.35
C LYS A 10 4.25 12.42 1.16
N ILE A 11 5.48 11.94 1.32
CA ILE A 11 6.20 11.22 0.26
C ILE A 11 5.44 9.94 -0.09
N SER A 12 5.11 9.11 0.91
CA SER A 12 4.36 7.86 0.73
C SER A 12 2.96 8.12 0.13
N THR A 13 2.26 9.15 0.61
CA THR A 13 0.95 9.56 0.10
C THR A 13 1.02 9.98 -1.37
N ARG A 14 1.97 10.84 -1.73
CA ARG A 14 2.13 11.27 -3.13
C ARG A 14 2.53 10.13 -4.06
N ALA A 15 3.43 9.26 -3.62
CA ALA A 15 3.82 8.09 -4.40
C ALA A 15 2.61 7.17 -4.68
N GLY A 16 1.76 6.93 -3.68
CA GLY A 16 0.52 6.17 -3.85
C GLY A 16 -0.50 6.87 -4.75
N GLN A 17 -0.68 8.18 -4.62
CA GLN A 17 -1.60 8.95 -5.47
C GLN A 17 -1.16 8.97 -6.94
N ILE A 18 0.15 9.10 -7.20
CA ILE A 18 0.69 9.02 -8.56
C ILE A 18 0.46 7.63 -9.14
N SER A 19 0.72 6.58 -8.38
CA SER A 19 0.52 5.21 -8.85
C SER A 19 -0.96 4.87 -9.05
N ALA A 20 -1.88 5.54 -8.37
CA ALA A 20 -3.33 5.38 -8.59
C ALA A 20 -3.76 5.78 -10.01
N ILE A 21 -3.01 6.64 -10.71
CA ILE A 21 -3.24 6.97 -12.13
C ILE A 21 -3.16 5.70 -13.00
N SER A 22 -2.36 4.71 -12.59
CA SER A 22 -2.28 3.42 -13.29
C SER A 22 -3.62 2.73 -13.44
N VAL A 23 -4.59 2.94 -12.51
CA VAL A 23 -5.95 2.37 -12.61
C VAL A 23 -6.68 2.93 -13.82
N VAL A 24 -6.57 4.24 -14.04
CA VAL A 24 -7.24 4.92 -15.17
C VAL A 24 -6.63 4.44 -16.49
N LEU A 25 -5.29 4.37 -16.56
CA LEU A 25 -4.59 3.88 -17.74
C LEU A 25 -4.90 2.42 -18.03
N LEU A 26 -4.91 1.57 -17.00
CA LEU A 26 -5.27 0.17 -17.10
C LEU A 26 -6.69 -0.02 -17.61
N THR A 27 -7.65 0.72 -17.06
CA THR A 27 -9.06 0.68 -17.49
C THR A 27 -9.20 1.11 -18.96
N ALA A 28 -8.56 2.22 -19.33
CA ALA A 28 -8.59 2.71 -20.72
C ALA A 28 -7.98 1.71 -21.69
N LEU A 29 -6.84 1.08 -21.32
CA LEU A 29 -6.20 0.05 -22.13
C LEU A 29 -7.09 -1.19 -22.32
N ILE A 30 -7.71 -1.67 -21.25
CA ILE A 30 -8.62 -2.82 -21.35
C ILE A 30 -9.83 -2.49 -22.23
N CYS A 31 -10.44 -1.33 -22.05
CA CYS A 31 -11.57 -0.88 -22.88
C CYS A 31 -11.17 -0.79 -24.37
N TRP A 32 -9.99 -0.22 -24.63
CA TRP A 32 -9.44 -0.16 -25.98
C TRP A 32 -9.22 -1.56 -26.58
N GLU A 33 -8.60 -2.47 -25.84
CA GLU A 33 -8.33 -3.83 -26.32
C GLU A 33 -9.63 -4.59 -26.59
N VAL A 34 -10.64 -4.49 -25.73
CA VAL A 34 -11.95 -5.10 -25.95
C VAL A 34 -12.58 -4.56 -27.23
N PHE A 35 -12.57 -3.24 -27.43
CA PHE A 35 -13.09 -2.62 -28.65
C PHE A 35 -12.31 -3.09 -29.88
N SER A 36 -10.98 -3.04 -29.85
CA SER A 36 -10.13 -3.46 -30.95
C SER A 36 -10.32 -4.94 -31.32
N ARG A 37 -10.42 -5.79 -30.33
CA ARG A 37 -10.58 -7.24 -30.50
C ARG A 37 -11.93 -7.60 -31.08
N TYR A 38 -13.01 -7.03 -30.57
CA TYR A 38 -14.37 -7.46 -30.95
C TYR A 38 -14.99 -6.63 -32.08
N VAL A 39 -14.65 -5.35 -32.22
CA VAL A 39 -15.21 -4.47 -33.25
C VAL A 39 -14.28 -4.40 -34.47
N LEU A 40 -12.96 -4.23 -34.23
CA LEU A 40 -11.99 -4.10 -35.32
C LEU A 40 -11.37 -5.44 -35.76
N SER A 41 -11.63 -6.54 -35.02
CA SER A 41 -11.01 -7.86 -35.25
C SER A 41 -9.47 -7.81 -35.29
N ASN A 42 -8.87 -6.89 -34.53
CA ASN A 42 -7.44 -6.64 -34.48
C ASN A 42 -6.93 -6.69 -33.02
N PRO A 43 -6.72 -7.89 -32.43
CA PRO A 43 -6.22 -8.03 -31.08
C PRO A 43 -4.74 -7.62 -30.96
N HIS A 44 -4.37 -7.05 -29.79
CA HIS A 44 -3.01 -6.63 -29.49
C HIS A 44 -2.47 -7.40 -28.28
N ASP A 45 -1.56 -8.31 -28.49
CA ASP A 45 -0.99 -9.16 -27.43
C ASP A 45 -0.27 -8.35 -26.33
N TRP A 46 0.45 -7.28 -26.71
CA TRP A 46 1.22 -6.44 -25.78
C TRP A 46 0.34 -5.73 -24.72
N VAL A 47 -0.95 -5.54 -24.98
CA VAL A 47 -1.87 -4.88 -24.04
C VAL A 47 -2.00 -5.69 -22.75
N PHE A 48 -1.99 -7.01 -22.85
CA PHE A 48 -2.01 -7.89 -21.67
C PHE A 48 -0.80 -7.64 -20.76
N ASP A 49 0.39 -7.57 -21.35
CA ASP A 49 1.63 -7.33 -20.59
C ASP A 49 1.64 -5.98 -19.90
N ILE A 50 1.28 -4.91 -20.63
CA ILE A 50 1.21 -3.55 -20.03
C ILE A 50 0.16 -3.47 -18.93
N THR A 51 -1.00 -4.08 -19.11
CA THR A 51 -2.06 -4.13 -18.11
C THR A 51 -1.58 -4.81 -16.82
N TYR A 52 -0.90 -5.94 -16.95
CA TYR A 52 -0.30 -6.66 -15.83
C TYR A 52 0.75 -5.82 -15.11
N MET A 53 1.63 -5.13 -15.84
CA MET A 53 2.64 -4.24 -15.27
C MET A 53 2.01 -3.06 -14.52
N LEU A 54 1.01 -2.38 -15.11
CA LEU A 54 0.29 -1.27 -14.48
C LEU A 54 -0.41 -1.70 -13.19
N TYR A 55 -1.05 -2.88 -13.20
CA TYR A 55 -1.66 -3.44 -12.00
C TYR A 55 -0.62 -3.69 -10.89
N GLY A 56 0.52 -4.30 -11.25
CA GLY A 56 1.59 -4.56 -10.31
C GLY A 56 2.22 -3.30 -9.72
N ILE A 57 2.42 -2.25 -10.53
CA ILE A 57 2.91 -0.93 -10.07
C ILE A 57 1.94 -0.35 -9.04
N MET A 58 0.65 -0.32 -9.37
CA MET A 58 -0.39 0.17 -8.47
C MET A 58 -0.36 -0.58 -7.14
N PHE A 59 -0.37 -1.92 -7.20
CA PHE A 59 -0.41 -2.76 -6.02
C PHE A 59 0.81 -2.58 -5.12
N MET A 60 2.01 -2.61 -5.69
CA MET A 60 3.26 -2.47 -4.93
C MET A 60 3.39 -1.10 -4.27
N MET A 61 3.06 -0.03 -4.99
CA MET A 61 3.17 1.35 -4.48
C MET A 61 2.09 1.68 -3.45
N ALA A 62 0.93 1.01 -3.49
CA ALA A 62 -0.15 1.18 -2.51
C ALA A 62 0.27 0.78 -1.09
N GLY A 63 1.24 -0.13 -0.93
CA GLY A 63 1.69 -0.60 0.39
C GLY A 63 2.18 0.52 1.29
N ALA A 64 3.09 1.38 0.82
CA ALA A 64 3.61 2.51 1.58
C ALA A 64 2.53 3.58 1.86
N TYR A 65 1.65 3.82 0.88
CA TYR A 65 0.48 4.70 1.04
C TYR A 65 -0.45 4.21 2.15
N THR A 66 -0.83 2.94 2.10
CA THR A 66 -1.74 2.34 3.09
C THR A 66 -1.12 2.37 4.49
N LEU A 67 0.19 2.12 4.60
CA LEU A 67 0.89 2.23 5.88
C LEU A 67 0.90 3.67 6.41
N SER A 68 1.10 4.68 5.54
CA SER A 68 1.08 6.09 5.94
C SER A 68 -0.28 6.57 6.46
N LYS A 69 -1.36 5.92 6.04
CA LYS A 69 -2.75 6.20 6.44
C LYS A 69 -3.26 5.33 7.58
N ASN A 70 -2.39 4.50 8.18
CA ASN A 70 -2.79 3.50 9.18
C ASN A 70 -3.88 2.52 8.66
N GLY A 71 -3.96 2.36 7.35
CA GLY A 71 -5.02 1.58 6.68
C GLY A 71 -4.72 0.09 6.53
N HIS A 72 -3.67 -0.43 7.17
CA HIS A 72 -3.45 -1.87 7.21
C HIS A 72 -4.49 -2.54 8.10
N VAL A 73 -5.06 -3.62 7.58
CA VAL A 73 -6.02 -4.45 8.33
C VAL A 73 -5.32 -4.97 9.60
N ARG A 74 -5.76 -4.47 10.73
CA ARG A 74 -5.41 -4.98 12.05
C ARG A 74 -6.60 -5.76 12.58
N GLY A 75 -6.40 -6.56 13.60
CA GLY A 75 -7.55 -7.15 14.30
C GLY A 75 -8.28 -6.08 15.13
N ASP A 76 -8.86 -5.06 14.47
CA ASP A 76 -9.38 -3.82 15.08
C ASP A 76 -10.31 -4.09 16.25
N VAL A 77 -11.10 -5.17 16.16
CA VAL A 77 -12.01 -5.60 17.24
C VAL A 77 -11.24 -5.92 18.52
N LEU A 78 -10.11 -6.62 18.42
CA LEU A 78 -9.28 -6.96 19.59
C LEU A 78 -8.36 -5.80 19.97
N TYR A 79 -7.85 -5.08 18.98
CA TYR A 79 -6.89 -3.99 19.15
C TYR A 79 -7.52 -2.79 19.88
N GLY A 80 -8.80 -2.48 19.61
CA GLY A 80 -9.55 -1.41 20.27
C GLY A 80 -9.76 -1.60 21.78
N PHE A 81 -9.64 -2.83 22.30
CA PHE A 81 -9.72 -3.08 23.74
C PHE A 81 -8.44 -2.71 24.52
N PHE A 82 -7.32 -2.54 23.83
CA PHE A 82 -6.04 -2.26 24.47
C PHE A 82 -5.80 -0.75 24.63
N LYS A 83 -5.13 -0.38 25.73
CA LYS A 83 -4.65 0.98 25.93
C LYS A 83 -3.61 1.35 24.87
N PRO A 84 -3.49 2.64 24.47
CA PRO A 84 -2.54 3.07 23.41
C PRO A 84 -1.11 2.58 23.63
N ARG A 85 -0.62 2.54 24.87
CA ARG A 85 0.71 2.01 25.18
C ARG A 85 0.85 0.53 24.88
N THR A 86 -0.18 -0.28 25.16
CA THR A 86 -0.16 -1.72 24.89
C THR A 86 -0.22 -1.97 23.38
N GLN A 87 -1.04 -1.20 22.67
CA GLN A 87 -1.10 -1.22 21.21
C GLN A 87 0.28 -0.92 20.60
N ALA A 88 0.91 0.17 21.02
CA ALA A 88 2.22 0.58 20.55
C ALA A 88 3.33 -0.46 20.85
N LEU A 89 3.23 -1.16 21.95
CA LEU A 89 4.18 -2.24 22.30
C LEU A 89 4.04 -3.43 21.36
N PHE A 90 2.80 -3.89 21.12
CA PHE A 90 2.55 -5.00 20.16
C PHE A 90 3.00 -4.62 18.75
N ASP A 91 2.64 -3.43 18.28
CA ASP A 91 3.06 -2.95 16.97
C ASP A 91 4.58 -2.90 16.85
N LEU A 92 5.27 -2.39 17.87
CA LEU A 92 6.72 -2.30 17.88
C LEU A 92 7.38 -3.68 17.76
N ILE A 93 6.89 -4.66 18.51
CA ILE A 93 7.38 -6.05 18.46
C ILE A 93 7.18 -6.63 17.06
N LEU A 94 5.99 -6.46 16.48
CA LEU A 94 5.67 -6.97 15.15
C LEU A 94 6.50 -6.27 14.06
N TYR A 95 6.75 -4.97 14.18
CA TYR A 95 7.64 -4.26 13.27
C TYR A 95 9.06 -4.81 13.28
N PHE A 96 9.63 -5.08 14.47
CA PHE A 96 11.00 -5.59 14.55
C PHE A 96 11.14 -7.05 14.15
N ILE A 97 10.17 -7.91 14.51
CA ILE A 97 10.28 -9.35 14.27
C ILE A 97 9.89 -9.72 12.84
N PHE A 98 8.86 -9.11 12.28
CA PHE A 98 8.30 -9.53 10.99
C PHE A 98 8.49 -8.47 9.89
N PHE A 99 8.12 -7.22 10.17
CA PHE A 99 8.07 -6.20 9.14
C PHE A 99 9.47 -5.84 8.63
N ILE A 100 10.37 -5.42 9.51
CA ILE A 100 11.72 -4.97 9.12
C ILE A 100 12.51 -6.08 8.42
N PRO A 101 12.63 -7.32 8.97
CA PRO A 101 13.34 -8.38 8.27
C PRO A 101 12.71 -8.74 6.93
N GLY A 102 11.38 -8.81 6.87
CA GLY A 102 10.65 -9.13 5.64
C GLY A 102 10.86 -8.09 4.54
N ILE A 103 10.77 -6.80 4.88
CA ILE A 103 10.95 -5.73 3.88
C ILE A 103 12.42 -5.56 3.49
N ILE A 104 13.37 -5.75 4.42
CA ILE A 104 14.81 -5.74 4.06
C ILE A 104 15.10 -6.88 3.09
N ALA A 105 14.59 -8.08 3.34
CA ALA A 105 14.75 -9.22 2.43
C ALA A 105 14.12 -8.92 1.06
N LEU A 106 12.94 -8.31 1.02
CA LEU A 106 12.27 -7.90 -0.22
C LEU A 106 13.11 -6.89 -1.01
N VAL A 107 13.64 -5.86 -0.35
CA VAL A 107 14.48 -4.84 -1.00
C VAL A 107 15.76 -5.47 -1.53
N TYR A 108 16.44 -6.27 -0.71
CA TYR A 108 17.69 -6.92 -1.09
C TYR A 108 17.50 -7.84 -2.30
N ALA A 109 16.55 -8.77 -2.23
CA ALA A 109 16.23 -9.66 -3.34
C ALA A 109 15.68 -8.90 -4.56
N GLY A 110 14.91 -7.84 -4.33
CA GLY A 110 14.35 -6.99 -5.38
C GLY A 110 15.42 -6.22 -6.16
N ILE A 111 16.49 -5.76 -5.49
CA ILE A 111 17.62 -5.09 -6.17
C ILE A 111 18.32 -6.06 -7.11
N ASP A 112 18.67 -7.26 -6.63
CA ASP A 112 19.34 -8.26 -7.47
C ASP A 112 18.45 -8.69 -8.64
N PHE A 113 17.17 -8.91 -8.38
CA PHE A 113 16.19 -9.29 -9.40
C PHE A 113 16.03 -8.22 -10.49
N ALA A 114 15.97 -6.95 -10.10
CA ALA A 114 15.90 -5.83 -11.03
C ALA A 114 17.22 -5.63 -11.78
N ALA A 115 18.38 -5.72 -11.11
CA ALA A 115 19.69 -5.54 -11.71
C ALA A 115 19.96 -6.56 -12.82
N VAL A 116 19.68 -7.84 -12.57
CA VAL A 116 19.81 -8.89 -13.60
C VAL A 116 18.90 -8.59 -14.79
N SER A 117 17.65 -8.21 -14.54
CA SER A 117 16.68 -7.90 -15.60
C SER A 117 17.12 -6.73 -16.47
N VAL A 118 17.70 -5.68 -15.86
CA VAL A 118 18.26 -4.53 -16.59
C VAL A 118 19.46 -4.95 -17.42
N ALA A 119 20.38 -5.77 -16.84
CA ALA A 119 21.62 -6.18 -17.52
C ALA A 119 21.36 -6.97 -18.81
N ILE A 120 20.31 -7.79 -18.83
CA ILE A 120 19.94 -8.61 -19.99
C ILE A 120 18.88 -7.95 -20.88
N ASN A 121 18.44 -6.73 -20.55
CA ASN A 121 17.31 -6.06 -21.22
C ASN A 121 16.10 -7.01 -21.34
N GLU A 122 15.68 -7.58 -20.23
CA GLU A 122 14.69 -8.64 -20.17
C GLU A 122 13.35 -8.18 -20.74
N HIS A 123 12.77 -8.99 -21.60
CA HIS A 123 11.43 -8.83 -22.15
C HIS A 123 10.45 -9.81 -21.50
N THR A 124 9.17 -9.46 -21.49
CA THR A 124 8.16 -10.41 -21.00
C THR A 124 8.09 -11.64 -21.90
N THR A 125 7.86 -12.79 -21.29
CA THR A 125 7.70 -14.07 -21.99
C THR A 125 6.23 -14.47 -22.10
N GLN A 126 5.31 -13.61 -21.67
CA GLN A 126 3.86 -13.90 -21.71
C GLN A 126 3.32 -13.80 -23.15
N THR A 127 3.91 -12.96 -23.96
CA THR A 127 3.54 -12.74 -25.36
C THR A 127 4.77 -12.84 -26.26
N ALA A 128 4.54 -13.18 -27.56
CA ALA A 128 5.62 -13.47 -28.50
C ALA A 128 6.57 -12.26 -28.75
N ASN A 129 6.05 -11.04 -28.70
CA ASN A 129 6.79 -9.77 -28.85
C ASN A 129 6.56 -8.87 -27.62
N GLY A 130 6.78 -9.44 -26.44
CA GLY A 130 6.51 -8.75 -25.21
C GLY A 130 7.40 -7.51 -24.98
N PRO A 131 6.85 -6.46 -24.37
CA PRO A 131 7.61 -5.26 -24.00
C PRO A 131 8.70 -5.57 -22.97
N PRO A 132 9.69 -4.66 -22.79
CA PRO A 132 10.71 -4.83 -21.75
C PRO A 132 10.07 -4.85 -20.36
N ILE A 133 10.38 -5.87 -19.53
CA ILE A 133 9.82 -6.04 -18.19
C ILE A 133 10.70 -5.40 -17.10
N TRP A 134 11.95 -5.07 -17.40
CA TRP A 134 12.87 -4.53 -16.41
C TRP A 134 12.39 -3.24 -15.71
N PRO A 135 11.65 -2.29 -16.39
CA PRO A 135 11.17 -1.10 -15.69
C PRO A 135 10.16 -1.46 -14.58
N PHE A 136 9.32 -2.47 -14.83
CA PHE A 136 8.38 -2.99 -13.83
C PHE A 136 9.11 -3.64 -12.64
N LYS A 137 10.16 -4.43 -12.91
CA LYS A 137 10.95 -5.08 -11.85
C LYS A 137 11.67 -4.06 -10.95
N MET A 138 12.07 -2.90 -11.48
CA MET A 138 12.64 -1.81 -10.66
C MET A 138 11.65 -1.20 -9.67
N ILE A 139 10.35 -1.35 -9.89
CA ILE A 139 9.33 -0.89 -8.92
C ILE A 139 9.41 -1.67 -7.60
N ILE A 140 9.84 -2.93 -7.63
CA ILE A 140 9.93 -3.78 -6.43
C ILE A 140 10.87 -3.17 -5.37
N PRO A 141 12.16 -2.89 -5.67
CA PRO A 141 13.03 -2.27 -4.67
C PRO A 141 12.63 -0.83 -4.33
N ILE A 142 12.05 -0.07 -5.27
CA ILE A 142 11.56 1.29 -5.01
C ILE A 142 10.40 1.27 -4.03
N ALA A 143 9.38 0.44 -4.26
CA ALA A 143 8.24 0.28 -3.38
C ALA A 143 8.65 -0.26 -2.01
N GLY A 144 9.56 -1.25 -1.98
CA GLY A 144 10.15 -1.77 -0.75
C GLY A 144 10.90 -0.69 0.04
N GLY A 145 11.68 0.15 -0.64
CA GLY A 145 12.38 1.28 -0.02
C GLY A 145 11.44 2.33 0.58
N LEU A 146 10.36 2.67 -0.12
CA LEU A 146 9.32 3.55 0.41
C LEU A 146 8.61 2.93 1.61
N LEU A 147 8.34 1.63 1.55
CA LEU A 147 7.72 0.89 2.64
C LEU A 147 8.63 0.82 3.87
N LEU A 148 9.95 0.62 3.68
CA LEU A 148 10.95 0.71 4.76
C LEU A 148 10.97 2.09 5.40
N LEU A 149 11.01 3.14 4.58
CA LEU A 149 11.02 4.53 5.05
C LEU A 149 9.79 4.82 5.91
N GLN A 150 8.61 4.39 5.45
CA GLN A 150 7.36 4.54 6.21
C GLN A 150 7.36 3.68 7.47
N GLY A 151 7.89 2.45 7.41
CA GLY A 151 8.02 1.57 8.57
C GLY A 151 8.89 2.16 9.68
N PHE A 152 10.00 2.81 9.34
CA PHE A 152 10.80 3.54 10.33
C PHE A 152 10.02 4.70 10.97
N ALA A 153 9.22 5.43 10.19
CA ALA A 153 8.35 6.48 10.74
C ALA A 153 7.33 5.91 11.73
N GLU A 154 6.73 4.74 11.42
CA GLU A 154 5.79 4.06 12.33
C GLU A 154 6.48 3.56 13.61
N ILE A 155 7.68 3.01 13.52
CA ILE A 155 8.47 2.61 14.70
C ILE A 155 8.71 3.81 15.63
N ILE A 156 9.08 4.97 15.06
CA ILE A 156 9.27 6.19 15.84
C ILE A 156 7.94 6.60 16.50
N ARG A 157 6.81 6.48 15.82
CA ARG A 157 5.48 6.76 16.38
C ARG A 157 5.14 5.83 17.54
N CYS A 158 5.42 4.54 17.41
CA CYS A 158 5.24 3.58 18.49
C CYS A 158 6.07 3.97 19.72
N ILE A 159 7.34 4.34 19.55
CA ILE A 159 8.22 4.78 20.65
C ILE A 159 7.67 6.04 21.33
N VAL A 160 7.22 7.02 20.55
CA VAL A 160 6.61 8.25 21.09
C VAL A 160 5.33 7.95 21.84
N CYS A 161 4.48 7.08 21.32
CA CYS A 161 3.25 6.64 21.99
C CYS A 161 3.53 5.90 23.30
N LEU A 162 4.56 5.05 23.36
CA LEU A 162 4.98 4.40 24.61
C LEU A 162 5.39 5.41 25.69
N GLN A 163 6.05 6.52 25.30
CA GLN A 163 6.49 7.57 26.24
C GLN A 163 5.34 8.49 26.65
N ALA A 164 4.59 9.02 25.67
CA ALA A 164 3.53 10.00 25.89
C ALA A 164 2.21 9.36 26.37
N GLY A 165 1.93 8.12 25.97
CA GLY A 165 0.66 7.44 26.26
C GLY A 165 -0.46 7.75 25.27
N GLU A 166 -0.17 8.54 24.24
CA GLU A 166 -1.10 8.93 23.18
C GLU A 166 -0.42 8.80 21.81
N TRP A 167 -1.19 8.47 20.77
CA TRP A 167 -0.67 8.39 19.42
C TRP A 167 -0.34 9.78 18.85
N PRO A 168 0.83 9.98 18.22
CA PRO A 168 1.15 11.24 17.54
C PRO A 168 0.19 11.47 16.38
N LYS A 169 -0.23 12.72 16.19
CA LYS A 169 -1.13 13.10 15.07
C LYS A 169 -0.50 12.78 13.72
N ARG A 170 -1.29 12.15 12.85
CA ARG A 170 -1.01 11.92 11.42
C ARG A 170 -1.67 13.02 10.57
N GLU A 171 -1.26 13.13 9.31
CA GLU A 171 -1.85 14.12 8.40
C GLU A 171 -3.32 13.76 8.05
N HIS A 172 -3.58 12.47 7.88
CA HIS A 172 -4.92 11.90 7.68
C HIS A 172 -4.92 10.48 8.24
N ASP A 173 -5.61 10.24 9.32
CA ASP A 173 -5.96 8.88 9.73
C ASP A 173 -7.18 8.40 8.93
N VAL A 174 -7.21 7.12 8.58
CA VAL A 174 -8.49 6.47 8.24
C VAL A 174 -9.30 6.51 9.54
N GLU A 175 -10.46 7.17 9.51
CA GLU A 175 -11.35 7.20 10.67
C GLU A 175 -11.65 5.76 11.08
N GLU A 176 -11.13 5.34 12.22
CA GLU A 176 -11.55 4.11 12.84
C GLU A 176 -13.04 4.24 13.12
N VAL A 177 -13.78 3.17 12.85
CA VAL A 177 -15.21 3.13 13.10
C VAL A 177 -15.44 3.45 14.57
N ASP A 178 -16.00 4.61 14.87
CA ASP A 178 -16.31 5.04 16.21
C ASP A 178 -17.41 4.12 16.79
N VAL A 179 -16.95 3.12 17.57
CA VAL A 179 -17.81 2.09 18.16
C VAL A 179 -18.90 2.72 19.02
N ASP A 180 -18.65 3.88 19.63
CA ASP A 180 -19.62 4.58 20.45
C ASP A 180 -20.69 5.27 19.60
N LYS A 181 -20.33 5.81 18.44
CA LYS A 181 -21.32 6.30 17.45
C LYS A 181 -22.16 5.17 16.87
N LEU A 182 -21.55 4.01 16.58
CA LEU A 182 -22.33 2.84 16.12
C LEU A 182 -23.31 2.35 17.20
N LYS A 183 -22.88 2.25 18.45
CA LYS A 183 -23.77 1.87 19.56
C LYS A 183 -24.92 2.88 19.71
N ALA A 184 -24.62 4.18 19.63
CA ALA A 184 -25.64 5.23 19.68
C ALA A 184 -26.63 5.14 18.51
N MET A 185 -26.15 4.84 17.28
CA MET A 185 -27.04 4.66 16.12
C MET A 185 -27.93 3.42 16.26
N VAL A 186 -27.37 2.29 16.74
CA VAL A 186 -28.15 1.07 16.96
C VAL A 186 -29.19 1.26 18.05
N SER A 187 -28.85 1.91 19.18
CA SER A 187 -29.81 2.19 20.26
C SER A 187 -30.96 3.10 19.80
N HIS A 188 -30.68 4.10 18.95
CA HIS A 188 -31.74 4.94 18.37
C HIS A 188 -32.63 4.23 17.34
N GLU A 189 -32.09 3.21 16.63
CA GLU A 189 -32.93 2.39 15.74
C GLU A 189 -33.86 1.44 16.52
N ASP A 190 -33.37 0.89 17.63
CA ASP A 190 -34.17 0.01 18.48
C ASP A 190 -35.28 0.77 19.21
N GLU A 191 -35.04 2.01 19.65
CA GLU A 191 -36.09 2.90 20.19
C GLU A 191 -37.17 3.24 19.16
N LYS A 192 -36.79 3.45 17.88
CA LYS A 192 -37.75 3.72 16.80
C LYS A 192 -38.58 2.52 16.36
N LYS A 193 -38.08 1.30 16.56
CA LYS A 193 -38.80 0.05 16.23
C LYS A 193 -39.69 -0.45 17.37
N GLY A 194 -39.49 0.08 18.57
CA GLY A 194 -40.28 -0.26 19.78
C GLY A 194 -41.44 0.70 20.09
N ALA A 195 -41.59 1.78 19.28
CA ALA A 195 -42.68 2.73 19.36
C ALA A 195 -43.68 2.56 18.18
#